data_87bb6e6b38e4639d3bf12eb5d4fc73bc
#
_entry.id   87bb6e6b38e4639d3bf12eb5d4fc73bc
#
_cell.length_a   1.000
_cell.length_b   1.000
_cell.length_c   1.000
_cell.angle_alpha   90.00
_cell.angle_beta   90.00
_cell.angle_gamma   90.00
#
_symmetry.space_group_name_H-M   'P 1'
#
loop_
_entity.id
_entity.type
_entity.pdbx_description
1 polymer ?
#
loop_
_entity_poly.entity_id
_entity_poly.type
_entity_poly.pdbx_seq_one_letter_code
_entity_poly.pdbx_strand_id
1 'polypeptide(L)'
;MTIKVLLADEAESMRRAIRFLLGQGEGIKVVGEASSLVAAIQKATELDPHVVVLDLNMANRDETPLTEVRSLLKGAKILGITFGSEDHTAELAYRIGAAKVLDKMDMMDELIPTILELGSNAV
;
A
#
# COMPACT_ATOMS: atom_id res chain seq x y z
N MET A 1 -0.98 20.32 0.99
CA MET A 1 -1.63 19.21 1.68
C MET A 1 -0.69 18.02 1.74
N THR A 2 -0.69 17.32 2.86
CA THR A 2 0.19 16.16 3.04
C THR A 2 -0.58 14.87 2.84
N ILE A 3 -0.06 14.00 2.00
CA ILE A 3 -0.63 12.67 1.77
C ILE A 3 -0.03 11.72 2.81
N LYS A 4 -0.88 11.16 3.66
CA LYS A 4 -0.47 10.22 4.70
C LYS A 4 -0.43 8.82 4.13
N VAL A 5 0.70 8.14 4.29
CA VAL A 5 0.92 6.80 3.73
C VAL A 5 1.24 5.80 4.83
N LEU A 6 0.57 4.67 4.79
CA LEU A 6 0.87 3.51 5.64
C LEU A 6 1.56 2.45 4.78
N LEU A 7 2.69 1.94 5.26
CA LEU A 7 3.43 0.88 4.56
C LEU A 7 3.10 -0.47 5.17
N ALA A 8 2.70 -1.44 4.36
CA ALA A 8 2.37 -2.78 4.81
C ALA A 8 3.11 -3.82 3.98
N ASP A 9 4.22 -4.32 4.50
CA ASP A 9 5.05 -5.33 3.88
C ASP A 9 5.77 -6.09 5.00
N GLU A 10 5.86 -7.41 4.88
CA GLU A 10 6.50 -8.21 5.93
C GLU A 10 8.02 -7.99 5.99
N ALA A 11 8.64 -7.58 4.87
CA ALA A 11 10.08 -7.37 4.80
C ALA A 11 10.47 -5.97 5.30
N GLU A 12 11.21 -5.90 6.40
CA GLU A 12 11.69 -4.62 6.91
C GLU A 12 12.56 -3.88 5.90
N SER A 13 13.40 -4.62 5.17
CA SER A 13 14.26 -4.03 4.14
C SER A 13 13.44 -3.33 3.06
N MET A 14 12.31 -3.90 2.68
CA MET A 14 11.44 -3.30 1.69
C MET A 14 10.78 -2.04 2.24
N ARG A 15 10.26 -2.10 3.47
CA ARG A 15 9.67 -0.90 4.09
C ARG A 15 10.69 0.22 4.23
N ARG A 16 11.93 -0.11 4.56
CA ARG A 16 13.01 0.87 4.66
C ARG A 16 13.29 1.52 3.30
N ALA A 17 13.36 0.72 2.24
CA ALA A 17 13.58 1.24 0.89
C ALA A 17 12.45 2.17 0.45
N ILE A 18 11.21 1.77 0.69
CA ILE A 18 10.05 2.58 0.35
C ILE A 18 10.05 3.88 1.16
N ARG A 19 10.30 3.80 2.45
CA ARG A 19 10.37 4.98 3.32
C ARG A 19 11.44 5.96 2.83
N PHE A 20 12.60 5.46 2.43
CA PHE A 20 13.65 6.30 1.89
C PHE A 20 13.21 7.01 0.60
N LEU A 21 12.60 6.27 -0.32
CA LEU A 21 12.08 6.84 -1.57
C LEU A 21 11.04 7.93 -1.30
N LEU A 22 10.09 7.66 -0.44
CA LEU A 22 9.01 8.60 -0.15
C LEU A 22 9.50 9.83 0.60
N GLY A 23 10.60 9.70 1.35
CA GLY A 23 11.20 10.85 2.02
C GLY A 23 11.77 11.89 1.06
N GLN A 24 11.95 11.55 -0.20
CA GLN A 24 12.42 12.48 -1.23
C GLN A 24 11.28 13.20 -1.95
N GLY A 25 10.04 12.77 -1.72
CA GLY A 25 8.87 13.39 -2.35
C GLY A 25 8.25 14.44 -1.45
N GLU A 26 7.96 15.61 -2.01
CA GLU A 26 7.25 16.65 -1.28
C GLU A 26 5.77 16.28 -1.13
N GLY A 27 5.20 16.62 0.01
CA GLY A 27 3.78 16.41 0.25
C GLY A 27 3.40 14.98 0.62
N ILE A 28 4.36 14.12 0.89
CA ILE A 28 4.13 12.73 1.29
C ILE A 28 4.73 12.49 2.68
N LYS A 29 3.95 11.87 3.55
CA LYS A 29 4.42 11.52 4.89
C LYS A 29 4.07 10.06 5.20
N VAL A 30 5.08 9.26 5.53
CA VAL A 30 4.87 7.90 6.03
C VAL A 30 4.46 8.00 7.49
N VAL A 31 3.22 7.65 7.79
CA VAL A 31 2.66 7.78 9.14
C VAL A 31 2.78 6.51 9.96
N GLY A 32 3.07 5.39 9.33
CA GLY A 32 3.25 4.12 10.04
C GLY A 32 3.68 3.00 9.13
N GLU A 33 4.06 1.89 9.76
CA GLU A 33 4.48 0.67 9.06
C GLU A 33 3.86 -0.54 9.74
N ALA A 34 3.59 -1.56 8.97
CA ALA A 34 3.04 -2.81 9.47
C ALA A 34 3.70 -3.98 8.75
N SER A 35 3.97 -5.06 9.48
CA SER A 35 4.59 -6.26 8.94
C SER A 35 3.60 -7.39 8.67
N SER A 36 2.30 -7.12 8.89
CA SER A 36 1.22 -8.08 8.62
C SER A 36 -0.03 -7.32 8.21
N LEU A 37 -0.97 -8.03 7.59
CA LEU A 37 -2.24 -7.42 7.22
C LEU A 37 -3.05 -7.01 8.46
N VAL A 38 -3.07 -7.83 9.49
CA VAL A 38 -3.79 -7.50 10.74
C VAL A 38 -3.24 -6.22 11.35
N ALA A 39 -1.91 -6.09 11.44
CA ALA A 39 -1.28 -4.88 11.97
C ALA A 39 -1.60 -3.66 11.08
N ALA A 40 -1.63 -3.84 9.76
CA ALA A 40 -1.97 -2.75 8.84
C ALA A 40 -3.39 -2.26 9.07
N ILE A 41 -4.34 -3.17 9.27
CA ILE A 41 -5.74 -2.83 9.53
C ILE A 41 -5.86 -2.04 10.85
N GLN A 42 -5.18 -2.51 11.90
CA GLN A 42 -5.18 -1.82 13.18
C GLN A 42 -4.63 -0.40 13.06
N LYS A 43 -3.50 -0.26 12.38
CA LYS A 43 -2.86 1.05 12.20
C LYS A 43 -3.68 1.97 11.29
N ALA A 44 -4.33 1.44 10.28
CA ALA A 44 -5.21 2.24 9.42
C ALA A 44 -6.35 2.86 10.23
N THR A 45 -6.90 2.13 11.19
CA THR A 45 -7.93 2.63 12.08
C THR A 45 -7.43 3.79 12.95
N GLU A 46 -6.20 3.68 13.45
CA GLU A 46 -5.61 4.69 14.32
C GLU A 46 -5.10 5.92 13.57
N LEU A 47 -4.49 5.71 12.40
CA LEU A 47 -3.74 6.74 11.71
C LEU A 47 -4.49 7.41 10.55
N ASP A 48 -5.57 6.78 10.10
CA ASP A 48 -6.41 7.30 9.02
C ASP A 48 -5.60 7.72 7.78
N PRO A 49 -4.81 6.80 7.18
CA PRO A 49 -3.98 7.14 6.04
C PRO A 49 -4.82 7.39 4.78
N HIS A 50 -4.30 8.18 3.86
CA HIS A 50 -4.92 8.38 2.55
C HIS A 50 -4.61 7.21 1.61
N VAL A 51 -3.39 6.67 1.70
CA VAL A 51 -2.91 5.59 0.84
C VAL A 51 -2.25 4.52 1.70
N VAL A 52 -2.56 3.26 1.41
CA VAL A 52 -1.87 2.11 2.00
C VAL A 52 -1.08 1.43 0.89
N VAL A 53 0.24 1.38 1.04
CA VAL A 53 1.11 0.60 0.14
C VAL A 53 1.12 -0.82 0.70
N LEU A 54 0.51 -1.74 -0.01
CA LEU A 54 0.23 -3.09 0.48
C LEU A 54 0.92 -4.16 -0.36
N ASP A 55 1.75 -4.98 0.28
CA ASP A 55 2.32 -6.16 -0.36
C ASP A 55 1.20 -7.17 -0.63
N LEU A 56 0.90 -7.40 -1.89
CA LEU A 56 -0.20 -8.28 -2.27
C LEU A 56 0.06 -9.73 -1.88
N ASN A 57 1.30 -10.19 -1.92
CA ASN A 57 1.63 -11.55 -1.52
C ASN A 57 1.44 -11.76 -0.03
N MET A 58 1.79 -10.76 0.77
CA MET A 58 1.54 -10.80 2.21
C MET A 58 0.04 -10.88 2.50
N ALA A 59 -0.74 -10.04 1.82
CA ALA A 59 -2.19 -10.03 2.00
C ALA A 59 -2.82 -11.36 1.61
N ASN A 60 -2.31 -12.00 0.56
CA ASN A 60 -2.85 -13.27 0.08
C ASN A 60 -2.59 -14.43 1.06
N ARG A 61 -1.55 -14.33 1.88
CA ARG A 61 -1.23 -15.36 2.87
C ARG A 61 -1.98 -15.19 4.19
N ASP A 62 -2.69 -14.09 4.35
CA ASP A 62 -3.44 -13.80 5.57
C ASP A 62 -4.80 -14.50 5.52
N GLU A 63 -5.37 -14.78 6.71
CA GLU A 63 -6.68 -15.41 6.82
C GLU A 63 -7.84 -14.44 6.57
N THR A 64 -7.57 -13.14 6.59
CA THR A 64 -8.60 -12.15 6.32
C THR A 64 -9.13 -12.31 4.89
N PRO A 65 -10.44 -12.39 4.70
CA PRO A 65 -11.00 -12.46 3.34
C PRO A 65 -10.58 -11.26 2.51
N LEU A 66 -10.04 -11.52 1.32
CA LEU A 66 -9.50 -10.46 0.46
C LEU A 66 -10.55 -9.40 0.11
N THR A 67 -11.80 -9.82 -0.05
CA THR A 67 -12.90 -8.91 -0.41
C THR A 67 -13.29 -7.95 0.71
N GLU A 68 -12.79 -8.17 1.92
CA GLU A 68 -13.08 -7.31 3.07
C GLU A 68 -11.94 -6.31 3.36
N VAL A 69 -10.78 -6.50 2.73
CA VAL A 69 -9.58 -5.71 3.04
C VAL A 69 -9.82 -4.21 2.84
N ARG A 70 -10.41 -3.84 1.72
CA ARG A 70 -10.66 -2.44 1.40
C ARG A 70 -11.52 -1.75 2.47
N SER A 71 -12.57 -2.42 2.89
CA SER A 71 -13.48 -1.90 3.92
C SER A 71 -12.76 -1.78 5.26
N LEU A 72 -11.95 -2.78 5.61
CA LEU A 72 -11.21 -2.79 6.87
C LEU A 72 -10.14 -1.72 6.92
N LEU A 73 -9.63 -1.29 5.78
CA LEU A 73 -8.65 -0.20 5.70
C LEU A 73 -9.30 1.19 5.67
N LYS A 74 -10.60 1.26 5.99
CA LYS A 74 -11.32 2.52 6.23
C LYS A 74 -11.37 3.45 5.01
N GLY A 75 -11.42 2.88 3.82
CA GLY A 75 -11.55 3.67 2.61
C GLY A 75 -10.26 4.29 2.10
N ALA A 76 -9.12 3.99 2.70
CA ALA A 76 -7.83 4.38 2.15
C ALA A 76 -7.67 3.79 0.76
N LYS A 77 -7.00 4.51 -0.14
CA LYS A 77 -6.65 3.97 -1.45
C LYS A 77 -5.57 2.93 -1.27
N ILE A 78 -5.73 1.76 -1.88
CA ILE A 78 -4.77 0.68 -1.80
C ILE A 78 -3.87 0.70 -3.03
N LEU A 79 -2.57 0.86 -2.80
CA LEU A 79 -1.55 0.68 -3.83
C LEU A 79 -0.91 -0.67 -3.59
N GLY A 80 -1.27 -1.65 -4.41
CA GLY A 80 -0.69 -2.98 -4.32
C GLY A 80 0.72 -3.00 -4.88
N ILE A 81 1.64 -3.67 -4.19
CA ILE A 81 2.99 -3.91 -4.70
C ILE A 81 3.25 -5.40 -4.78
N THR A 82 3.99 -5.82 -5.80
CA THR A 82 4.25 -7.23 -6.04
C THR A 82 5.56 -7.40 -6.81
N PHE A 83 6.18 -8.57 -6.71
CA PHE A 83 7.27 -8.96 -7.60
C PHE A 83 6.68 -9.75 -8.78
N GLY A 84 6.94 -9.24 -9.98
CA GLY A 84 6.50 -9.87 -11.21
C GLY A 84 5.02 -9.63 -11.51
N SER A 85 4.67 -9.73 -12.78
CA SER A 85 3.30 -9.61 -13.24
C SER A 85 2.78 -10.98 -13.65
N GLU A 86 2.36 -11.76 -12.66
CA GLU A 86 1.73 -13.04 -12.92
C GLU A 86 0.22 -12.86 -13.08
N ASP A 87 -0.41 -13.77 -13.82
CA ASP A 87 -1.83 -13.65 -14.11
C ASP A 87 -2.69 -13.55 -12.86
N HIS A 88 -2.33 -14.25 -11.79
CA HIS A 88 -3.11 -14.20 -10.56
C HIS A 88 -2.97 -12.87 -9.81
N THR A 89 -1.95 -12.06 -10.12
CA THR A 89 -1.77 -10.74 -9.47
C THR A 89 -2.94 -9.81 -9.80
N ALA A 90 -3.40 -9.80 -11.04
CA ALA A 90 -4.53 -8.96 -11.43
C ALA A 90 -5.81 -9.37 -10.70
N GLU A 91 -6.05 -10.67 -10.58
CA GLU A 91 -7.21 -11.18 -9.85
C GLU A 91 -7.12 -10.83 -8.37
N LEU A 92 -5.94 -11.01 -7.77
CA LEU A 92 -5.69 -10.70 -6.38
C LEU A 92 -5.92 -9.20 -6.09
N ALA A 93 -5.37 -8.34 -6.95
CA ALA A 93 -5.55 -6.90 -6.84
C ALA A 93 -7.02 -6.50 -6.95
N TYR A 94 -7.75 -7.11 -7.87
CA TYR A 94 -9.17 -6.88 -8.04
C TYR A 94 -9.96 -7.26 -6.78
N ARG A 95 -9.69 -8.44 -6.23
CA ARG A 95 -10.41 -8.93 -5.04
C ARG A 95 -10.14 -8.07 -3.81
N ILE A 96 -8.92 -7.58 -3.67
CA ILE A 96 -8.53 -6.70 -2.56
C ILE A 96 -9.11 -5.29 -2.75
N GLY A 97 -9.37 -4.91 -3.99
CA GLY A 97 -9.84 -3.56 -4.30
C GLY A 97 -8.70 -2.55 -4.42
N ALA A 98 -7.54 -3.00 -4.92
CA ALA A 98 -6.40 -2.13 -5.14
C ALA A 98 -6.72 -1.12 -6.24
N ALA A 99 -6.43 0.15 -5.97
CA ALA A 99 -6.64 1.23 -6.95
C ALA A 99 -5.57 1.20 -8.03
N LYS A 100 -4.37 0.77 -7.69
CA LYS A 100 -3.24 0.61 -8.60
C LYS A 100 -2.36 -0.52 -8.12
N VAL A 101 -1.58 -1.10 -9.04
CA VAL A 101 -0.58 -2.12 -8.72
C VAL A 101 0.75 -1.71 -9.35
N LEU A 102 1.82 -1.78 -8.58
CA LEU A 102 3.18 -1.56 -9.08
C LEU A 102 4.02 -2.80 -8.85
N ASP A 103 4.83 -3.14 -9.86
CA ASP A 103 5.89 -4.11 -9.69
C ASP A 103 6.99 -3.47 -8.84
N LYS A 104 7.50 -4.21 -7.85
CA LYS A 104 8.56 -3.70 -6.98
C LYS A 104 9.80 -3.29 -7.76
N MET A 105 9.99 -3.82 -8.98
CA MET A 105 11.09 -3.42 -9.86
C MET A 105 10.93 -2.01 -10.42
N ASP A 106 9.71 -1.48 -10.46
CA ASP A 106 9.42 -0.18 -11.04
C ASP A 106 9.26 0.93 -10.00
N MET A 107 9.44 0.63 -8.73
CA MET A 107 9.15 1.59 -7.65
C MET A 107 10.02 2.84 -7.68
N MET A 108 11.29 2.72 -8.12
CA MET A 108 12.18 3.87 -8.18
C MET A 108 11.59 5.01 -9.03
N ASP A 109 10.94 4.66 -10.13
CA ASP A 109 10.43 5.64 -11.08
C ASP A 109 8.96 5.98 -10.87
N GLU A 110 8.17 5.04 -10.36
CA GLU A 110 6.72 5.15 -10.40
C GLU A 110 6.04 5.32 -9.04
N LEU A 111 6.73 5.03 -7.94
CA LEU A 111 6.10 5.06 -6.61
C LEU A 111 5.58 6.44 -6.24
N ILE A 112 6.43 7.46 -6.29
CA ILE A 112 6.04 8.82 -5.91
C ILE A 112 4.93 9.36 -6.81
N PRO A 113 5.05 9.30 -8.15
CA PRO A 113 3.96 9.78 -9.01
C PRO A 113 2.64 9.09 -8.75
N THR A 114 2.67 7.77 -8.50
CA THR A 114 1.46 7.01 -8.24
C THR A 114 0.81 7.41 -6.92
N ILE A 115 1.60 7.60 -5.87
CA ILE A 115 1.07 8.02 -4.57
C ILE A 115 0.47 9.43 -4.67
N LEU A 116 1.12 10.33 -5.40
CA LEU A 116 0.59 11.67 -5.60
C LEU A 116 -0.76 11.64 -6.32
N GLU A 117 -0.88 10.80 -7.33
CA GLU A 117 -2.14 10.61 -8.05
C GLU A 117 -3.24 10.06 -7.15
N LEU A 118 -2.96 8.99 -6.42
CA LEU A 118 -3.95 8.36 -5.54
C LEU A 118 -4.32 9.26 -4.38
N GLY A 119 -3.37 9.94 -3.79
CA GLY A 119 -3.60 10.84 -2.66
C GLY A 119 -4.42 12.06 -3.05
N SER A 120 -4.21 12.58 -4.24
CA SER A 120 -5.00 13.71 -4.74
C SER A 120 -6.47 13.33 -4.93
N ASN A 121 -6.74 12.10 -5.32
CA ASN A 121 -8.10 11.61 -5.52
C ASN A 121 -8.77 11.17 -4.21
N ALA A 122 -8.01 11.05 -3.13
CA ALA A 122 -8.53 10.64 -1.83
C ALA A 122 -9.11 11.79 -1.00
N VAL A 123 -8.95 13.00 -1.48
CA VAL A 123 -9.32 14.23 -0.73
C VAL A 123 -10.61 14.86 -1.23
#